data_da736a137da8b27a9855282f5b3b29ce
#
_entry.id   da736a137da8b27a9855282f5b3b29ce
#
_cell.length_a   1.000
_cell.length_b   1.000
_cell.length_c   1.000
_cell.angle_alpha   90.00
_cell.angle_beta   90.00
_cell.angle_gamma   90.00
#
_symmetry.space_group_name_H-M   'P 1'
#
loop_
_entity.id
_entity.type
_entity.pdbx_description
1 polymer ?
#
loop_
_entity_poly.entity_id
_entity_poly.type
_entity_poly.pdbx_seq_one_letter_code
_entity_poly.pdbx_strand_id
1 'polypeptide(L)'
;TAFALGDSGDTFTVPSGATIVNSGTATGFGITAASFRPNAQSLIINGDMQVAQRGTSTASITTSGFYTCDRWNFSISSAGTWTQTQESLTSGDAFADGFSKSIKVDNTTADASLSAGDYVKITYKFEGQDLQLLKKGTANAEKIAVGFWVKATKTGTNILELFDNSNTRQVSQSYTVSSTDTWEYKVV
;
A
#
# COMPACT_ATOMS: atom_id res chain seq x y z
N THR A 1 -22.65 39.12 3.25
CA THR A 1 -23.85 38.75 2.50
C THR A 1 -23.49 37.47 1.75
N ALA A 2 -24.19 36.32 2.04
CA ALA A 2 -24.03 35.09 1.30
C ALA A 2 -24.92 35.19 0.05
N PHE A 3 -24.38 34.80 -1.09
CA PHE A 3 -25.13 34.59 -2.33
C PHE A 3 -25.25 33.09 -2.52
N ALA A 4 -26.45 32.52 -2.42
CA ALA A 4 -26.72 31.14 -2.65
C ALA A 4 -27.21 30.93 -4.10
N LEU A 5 -26.59 29.99 -4.81
CA LEU A 5 -27.00 29.52 -6.14
C LEU A 5 -27.47 28.08 -6.00
N GLY A 6 -28.75 27.87 -6.23
CA GLY A 6 -29.39 26.56 -6.25
C GLY A 6 -29.69 25.95 -4.88
N ASP A 7 -30.62 25.02 -4.86
CA ASP A 7 -31.03 24.19 -3.72
C ASP A 7 -30.45 22.77 -3.90
N SER A 8 -30.74 21.89 -2.94
CA SER A 8 -30.34 20.49 -3.04
C SER A 8 -30.94 19.82 -4.28
N GLY A 9 -30.09 19.37 -5.21
CA GLY A 9 -30.47 18.75 -6.47
C GLY A 9 -30.38 19.64 -7.70
N ASP A 10 -30.11 20.93 -7.54
CA ASP A 10 -29.90 21.83 -8.66
C ASP A 10 -28.53 21.64 -9.33
N THR A 11 -28.47 21.82 -10.63
CA THR A 11 -27.26 21.72 -11.41
C THR A 11 -26.83 23.09 -11.92
N PHE A 12 -25.63 23.54 -11.60
CA PHE A 12 -25.01 24.70 -12.21
C PHE A 12 -24.09 24.25 -13.35
N THR A 13 -24.47 24.58 -14.59
CA THR A 13 -23.68 24.21 -15.77
C THR A 13 -22.82 25.39 -16.22
N VAL A 14 -21.50 25.20 -16.25
CA VAL A 14 -20.56 26.15 -16.84
C VAL A 14 -20.35 25.77 -18.30
N PRO A 15 -20.65 26.65 -19.28
CA PRO A 15 -20.43 26.35 -20.69
C PRO A 15 -18.96 26.06 -21.01
N SER A 16 -18.75 25.27 -22.06
CA SER A 16 -17.39 24.99 -22.55
C SER A 16 -16.67 26.29 -22.91
N GLY A 17 -15.44 26.45 -22.41
CA GLY A 17 -14.62 27.65 -22.60
C GLY A 17 -14.82 28.75 -21.54
N ALA A 18 -15.80 28.62 -20.63
CA ALA A 18 -15.94 29.53 -19.50
C ALA A 18 -15.05 29.12 -18.33
N THR A 19 -14.59 30.10 -17.56
CA THR A 19 -13.70 29.89 -16.41
C THR A 19 -14.38 30.34 -15.12
N ILE A 20 -14.36 29.52 -14.09
CA ILE A 20 -14.73 29.93 -12.72
C ILE A 20 -13.45 30.33 -12.00
N VAL A 21 -13.30 31.58 -11.63
CA VAL A 21 -12.20 32.05 -10.80
C VAL A 21 -12.67 32.12 -9.34
N ASN A 22 -12.11 31.25 -8.51
CA ASN A 22 -12.33 31.30 -7.07
C ASN A 22 -11.13 31.95 -6.38
N SER A 23 -11.31 33.13 -5.85
CA SER A 23 -10.29 33.87 -5.08
C SER A 23 -10.38 33.58 -3.57
N GLY A 24 -11.32 32.78 -3.15
CA GLY A 24 -11.55 32.38 -1.76
C GLY A 24 -11.32 30.88 -1.52
N THR A 25 -11.81 30.38 -0.39
CA THR A 25 -11.81 28.96 -0.08
C THR A 25 -12.96 28.27 -0.79
N ALA A 26 -12.66 27.30 -1.68
CA ALA A 26 -13.66 26.43 -2.29
C ALA A 26 -13.92 25.24 -1.38
N THR A 27 -15.18 25.08 -0.94
CA THR A 27 -15.61 23.92 -0.18
C THR A 27 -16.69 23.16 -0.96
N GLY A 28 -16.71 21.84 -0.88
CA GLY A 28 -17.75 21.03 -1.53
C GLY A 28 -17.50 20.66 -3.00
N PHE A 29 -16.36 20.98 -3.59
CA PHE A 29 -16.00 20.55 -4.96
C PHE A 29 -15.52 19.10 -5.04
N GLY A 30 -15.66 18.30 -3.99
CA GLY A 30 -15.29 16.90 -3.95
C GLY A 30 -13.76 16.61 -3.99
N ILE A 31 -12.97 17.57 -4.43
CA ILE A 31 -11.51 17.49 -4.49
C ILE A 31 -10.93 18.68 -3.72
N THR A 32 -10.47 18.45 -2.50
CA THR A 32 -9.69 19.46 -1.81
C THR A 32 -8.31 19.53 -2.45
N ALA A 33 -7.75 20.73 -2.62
CA ALA A 33 -6.40 20.92 -3.17
C ALA A 33 -5.32 20.14 -2.39
N ALA A 34 -5.61 19.74 -1.15
CA ALA A 34 -4.76 18.88 -0.34
C ALA A 34 -4.80 17.40 -0.78
N SER A 35 -5.86 16.98 -1.49
CA SER A 35 -6.07 15.59 -1.90
C SER A 35 -5.60 15.30 -3.34
N PHE A 36 -5.45 16.33 -4.16
CA PHE A 36 -5.13 16.18 -5.57
C PHE A 36 -3.71 16.67 -5.86
N ARG A 37 -2.78 15.73 -5.96
CA ARG A 37 -1.44 15.97 -6.50
C ARG A 37 -1.35 15.22 -7.83
N PRO A 38 -1.73 15.83 -8.97
CA PRO A 38 -1.79 15.13 -10.28
C PRO A 38 -0.45 14.57 -10.73
N ASN A 39 0.65 15.05 -10.15
CA ASN A 39 2.02 14.59 -10.43
C ASN A 39 2.66 13.88 -9.23
N ALA A 40 1.89 13.46 -8.22
CA ALA A 40 2.45 12.68 -7.13
C ALA A 40 2.81 11.27 -7.65
N GLN A 41 4.09 11.01 -7.81
CA GLN A 41 4.57 9.65 -8.05
C GLN A 41 4.29 8.76 -6.85
N SER A 42 3.92 7.51 -7.11
CA SER A 42 3.90 6.50 -6.07
C SER A 42 5.29 6.39 -5.47
N LEU A 43 5.39 6.45 -4.14
CA LEU A 43 6.64 6.22 -3.42
C LEU A 43 7.06 4.75 -3.51
N ILE A 44 6.12 3.85 -3.79
CA ILE A 44 6.37 2.41 -3.93
C ILE A 44 6.51 2.09 -5.41
N ILE A 45 7.71 1.70 -5.82
CA ILE A 45 8.02 1.22 -7.16
C ILE A 45 7.65 -0.25 -7.24
N ASN A 46 6.97 -0.67 -8.31
CA ASN A 46 6.47 -2.03 -8.48
C ASN A 46 5.48 -2.43 -7.36
N GLY A 47 4.64 -1.49 -6.93
CA GLY A 47 3.58 -1.74 -5.94
C GLY A 47 2.45 -2.63 -6.49
N ASP A 48 2.31 -2.68 -7.79
CA ASP A 48 1.39 -3.53 -8.55
C ASP A 48 1.98 -4.91 -8.90
N MET A 49 3.18 -5.22 -8.43
CA MET A 49 3.87 -6.52 -8.56
C MET A 49 4.10 -6.99 -10.01
N GLN A 50 4.14 -6.07 -10.99
CA GLN A 50 4.26 -6.41 -12.42
C GLN A 50 5.65 -6.92 -12.80
N VAL A 51 6.69 -6.43 -12.16
CA VAL A 51 8.08 -6.74 -12.52
C VAL A 51 8.63 -7.83 -11.60
N ALA A 52 9.06 -8.95 -12.21
CA ALA A 52 9.63 -10.11 -11.52
C ALA A 52 10.80 -10.68 -12.34
N GLN A 53 11.93 -9.95 -12.40
CA GLN A 53 13.09 -10.30 -13.24
C GLN A 53 13.83 -11.56 -12.77
N ARG A 54 13.73 -11.90 -11.47
CA ARG A 54 14.36 -13.09 -10.90
C ARG A 54 13.60 -14.38 -11.13
N GLY A 55 12.37 -14.27 -11.62
CA GLY A 55 11.44 -15.38 -11.81
C GLY A 55 10.12 -15.14 -11.10
N THR A 56 9.12 -15.91 -11.48
CA THR A 56 7.76 -15.77 -10.98
C THR A 56 7.43 -16.68 -9.79
N SER A 57 8.33 -17.61 -9.44
CA SER A 57 8.15 -18.52 -8.31
C SER A 57 9.49 -18.98 -7.75
N THR A 58 9.58 -19.05 -6.43
CA THR A 58 10.71 -19.66 -5.70
C THR A 58 10.17 -20.46 -4.53
N ALA A 59 10.54 -21.73 -4.47
CA ALA A 59 10.14 -22.66 -3.41
C ALA A 59 11.26 -22.86 -2.38
N SER A 60 10.92 -23.52 -1.28
CA SER A 60 11.85 -23.93 -0.21
C SER A 60 12.63 -22.77 0.42
N ILE A 61 11.99 -21.62 0.55
CA ILE A 61 12.60 -20.43 1.15
C ILE A 61 12.64 -20.60 2.67
N THR A 62 13.86 -20.54 3.23
CA THR A 62 14.13 -20.58 4.67
C THR A 62 15.00 -19.39 5.12
N THR A 63 15.44 -18.56 4.19
CA THR A 63 16.31 -17.40 4.46
C THR A 63 15.72 -16.14 3.85
N SER A 64 16.17 -14.98 4.33
CA SER A 64 15.74 -13.69 3.78
C SER A 64 16.38 -13.41 2.42
N GLY A 65 15.62 -12.83 1.48
CA GLY A 65 16.12 -12.52 0.14
C GLY A 65 15.10 -11.85 -0.77
N PHE A 66 15.55 -11.47 -1.98
CA PHE A 66 14.72 -11.00 -3.08
C PHE A 66 14.49 -12.19 -4.03
N TYR A 67 13.28 -12.70 -4.11
CA TYR A 67 13.01 -13.96 -4.81
C TYR A 67 12.21 -13.81 -6.11
N THR A 68 11.11 -13.07 -6.08
CA THR A 68 10.22 -12.90 -7.24
C THR A 68 10.04 -11.43 -7.62
N CYS A 69 9.01 -10.76 -7.11
CA CYS A 69 8.71 -9.37 -7.43
C CYS A 69 9.87 -8.45 -7.07
N ASP A 70 10.31 -7.66 -8.04
CA ASP A 70 11.44 -6.76 -7.85
C ASP A 70 11.14 -5.69 -6.80
N ARG A 71 12.15 -5.28 -6.04
CA ARG A 71 12.11 -4.32 -4.92
C ARG A 71 11.49 -4.88 -3.63
N TRP A 72 10.82 -6.03 -3.68
CA TRP A 72 10.19 -6.65 -2.51
C TRP A 72 11.07 -7.75 -1.93
N ASN A 73 11.48 -7.58 -0.68
CA ASN A 73 12.27 -8.55 0.06
C ASN A 73 11.36 -9.41 0.93
N PHE A 74 11.55 -10.72 0.88
CA PHE A 74 10.97 -11.63 1.84
C PHE A 74 11.95 -11.79 3.01
N SER A 75 11.54 -11.39 4.19
CA SER A 75 12.37 -11.48 5.40
C SER A 75 11.80 -12.51 6.34
N ILE A 76 12.62 -13.45 6.77
CA ILE A 76 12.22 -14.56 7.62
C ILE A 76 13.29 -14.85 8.68
N SER A 77 12.86 -15.19 9.89
CA SER A 77 13.67 -15.76 10.96
C SER A 77 12.93 -16.94 11.55
N SER A 78 13.52 -18.15 11.44
CA SER A 78 13.05 -19.40 12.06
C SER A 78 11.54 -19.64 12.04
N ALA A 79 10.88 -19.36 10.93
CA ALA A 79 9.41 -19.44 10.81
C ALA A 79 8.96 -20.42 9.73
N GLY A 80 9.63 -21.58 9.63
CA GLY A 80 9.29 -22.65 8.71
C GLY A 80 9.82 -22.45 7.28
N THR A 81 9.20 -23.14 6.33
CA THR A 81 9.59 -23.11 4.91
C THR A 81 8.46 -22.51 4.07
N TRP A 82 8.84 -21.67 3.11
CA TRP A 82 7.89 -20.87 2.34
C TRP A 82 8.11 -21.00 0.83
N THR A 83 7.06 -20.71 0.09
CA THR A 83 7.12 -20.47 -1.36
C THR A 83 6.64 -19.05 -1.63
N GLN A 84 7.38 -18.29 -2.44
CA GLN A 84 6.95 -16.97 -2.92
C GLN A 84 6.64 -17.06 -4.41
N THR A 85 5.51 -16.47 -4.82
CA THR A 85 5.05 -16.49 -6.21
C THR A 85 4.54 -15.09 -6.60
N GLN A 86 4.83 -14.65 -7.84
CA GLN A 86 4.08 -13.61 -8.50
C GLN A 86 2.80 -14.25 -9.07
N GLU A 87 1.68 -14.02 -8.40
CA GLU A 87 0.38 -14.59 -8.77
C GLU A 87 -0.33 -13.71 -9.78
N SER A 88 -0.99 -14.33 -10.77
CA SER A 88 -1.86 -13.61 -11.71
C SER A 88 -3.25 -13.45 -11.13
N LEU A 89 -3.79 -12.24 -11.18
CA LEU A 89 -5.17 -11.95 -10.82
C LEU A 89 -6.03 -11.91 -12.08
N THR A 90 -7.14 -12.63 -12.06
CA THR A 90 -8.10 -12.71 -13.17
C THR A 90 -9.53 -12.36 -12.75
N SER A 91 -9.74 -12.16 -11.44
CA SER A 91 -11.03 -11.82 -10.85
C SER A 91 -10.86 -11.27 -9.43
N GLY A 92 -11.95 -10.80 -8.84
CA GLY A 92 -12.01 -10.23 -7.49
C GLY A 92 -11.78 -8.72 -7.47
N ASP A 93 -11.98 -8.12 -6.30
CA ASP A 93 -12.02 -6.66 -6.16
C ASP A 93 -10.69 -6.00 -6.53
N ALA A 94 -9.56 -6.58 -6.13
CA ALA A 94 -8.25 -6.07 -6.52
C ALA A 94 -8.04 -6.08 -8.05
N PHE A 95 -8.54 -7.12 -8.76
CA PHE A 95 -8.50 -7.18 -10.21
C PHE A 95 -9.43 -6.13 -10.83
N ALA A 96 -10.61 -5.93 -10.29
CA ALA A 96 -11.56 -4.92 -10.74
C ALA A 96 -10.98 -3.49 -10.61
N ASP A 97 -10.13 -3.25 -9.60
CA ASP A 97 -9.40 -2.00 -9.41
C ASP A 97 -8.14 -1.87 -10.31
N GLY A 98 -7.90 -2.84 -11.20
CA GLY A 98 -6.85 -2.78 -12.22
C GLY A 98 -5.55 -3.50 -11.86
N PHE A 99 -5.46 -4.19 -10.72
CA PHE A 99 -4.29 -5.00 -10.38
C PHE A 99 -4.36 -6.36 -11.08
N SER A 100 -3.39 -6.67 -11.92
CA SER A 100 -3.31 -7.96 -12.61
C SER A 100 -2.31 -8.93 -11.99
N LYS A 101 -1.53 -8.49 -11.02
CA LYS A 101 -0.54 -9.29 -10.30
C LYS A 101 -0.58 -9.03 -8.80
N SER A 102 -0.13 -10.02 -8.04
CA SER A 102 0.13 -9.90 -6.60
C SER A 102 1.36 -10.70 -6.20
N ILE A 103 1.96 -10.34 -5.07
CA ILE A 103 2.95 -11.20 -4.42
C ILE A 103 2.20 -12.13 -3.48
N LYS A 104 2.41 -13.44 -3.65
CA LYS A 104 1.85 -14.48 -2.80
C LYS A 104 2.96 -15.16 -2.01
N VAL A 105 2.71 -15.42 -0.75
CA VAL A 105 3.60 -16.18 0.12
C VAL A 105 2.81 -17.34 0.76
N ASP A 106 3.29 -18.55 0.55
CA ASP A 106 2.68 -19.78 1.05
C ASP A 106 3.61 -20.45 2.05
N ASN A 107 3.12 -20.74 3.25
CA ASN A 107 3.83 -21.59 4.20
C ASN A 107 3.66 -23.04 3.78
N THR A 108 4.74 -23.68 3.33
CA THR A 108 4.75 -25.08 2.87
C THR A 108 5.16 -26.06 3.95
N THR A 109 5.88 -25.59 4.97
CA THR A 109 6.21 -26.39 6.16
C THR A 109 6.18 -25.46 7.36
N ALA A 110 5.18 -25.63 8.21
CA ALA A 110 5.05 -24.82 9.41
C ALA A 110 6.13 -25.14 10.44
N ASP A 111 6.61 -24.13 11.14
CA ASP A 111 7.35 -24.32 12.38
C ASP A 111 6.37 -24.57 13.52
N ALA A 112 6.54 -25.70 14.20
CA ALA A 112 5.69 -26.09 15.33
C ALA A 112 6.07 -25.41 16.66
N SER A 113 7.20 -24.70 16.71
CA SER A 113 7.79 -24.18 17.95
C SER A 113 8.27 -22.74 17.80
N LEU A 114 7.38 -21.85 17.31
CA LEU A 114 7.72 -20.44 17.14
C LEU A 114 8.14 -19.78 18.45
N SER A 115 9.23 -19.04 18.40
CA SER A 115 9.80 -18.25 19.48
C SER A 115 9.48 -16.76 19.31
N ALA A 116 9.66 -15.97 20.36
CA ALA A 116 9.34 -14.54 20.32
C ALA A 116 10.15 -13.70 19.30
N GLY A 117 11.28 -14.24 18.81
CA GLY A 117 12.12 -13.60 17.78
C GLY A 117 11.82 -14.05 16.36
N ASP A 118 10.90 -15.00 16.17
CA ASP A 118 10.59 -15.56 14.87
C ASP A 118 9.58 -14.67 14.13
N TYR A 119 9.82 -14.49 12.84
CA TYR A 119 8.96 -13.61 12.03
C TYR A 119 8.99 -13.97 10.55
N VAL A 120 7.94 -13.56 9.87
CA VAL A 120 7.87 -13.45 8.42
C VAL A 120 7.37 -12.06 8.05
N LYS A 121 8.07 -11.38 7.14
CA LYS A 121 7.72 -10.04 6.65
C LYS A 121 7.94 -9.94 5.16
N ILE A 122 7.10 -9.17 4.49
CA ILE A 122 7.36 -8.64 3.15
C ILE A 122 7.84 -7.21 3.34
N THR A 123 9.04 -6.91 2.90
CA THR A 123 9.70 -5.62 3.17
C THR A 123 9.99 -4.87 1.87
N TYR A 124 9.64 -3.60 1.84
CA TYR A 124 10.03 -2.65 0.81
C TYR A 124 10.99 -1.60 1.40
N LYS A 125 12.06 -1.27 0.67
CA LYS A 125 13.01 -0.25 1.11
C LYS A 125 12.86 1.00 0.25
N PHE A 126 12.50 2.10 0.89
CA PHE A 126 12.50 3.42 0.26
C PHE A 126 13.91 3.98 0.17
N GLU A 127 14.18 4.69 -0.90
CA GLU A 127 15.41 5.49 -1.02
C GLU A 127 15.18 6.87 -0.38
N GLY A 128 16.20 7.38 0.31
CA GLY A 128 16.06 8.66 1.02
C GLY A 128 15.71 9.83 0.11
N GLN A 129 16.15 9.80 -1.14
CA GLN A 129 15.82 10.81 -2.15
C GLN A 129 14.33 10.85 -2.48
N ASP A 130 13.65 9.71 -2.48
CA ASP A 130 12.22 9.61 -2.77
C ASP A 130 11.36 10.14 -1.61
N LEU A 131 11.93 10.16 -0.40
CA LEU A 131 11.25 10.58 0.82
C LEU A 131 11.37 12.08 1.12
N GLN A 132 12.12 12.86 0.34
CA GLN A 132 12.34 14.30 0.59
C GLN A 132 11.04 15.09 0.66
N LEU A 133 10.05 14.74 -0.18
CA LEU A 133 8.73 15.39 -0.20
C LEU A 133 7.95 15.23 1.11
N LEU A 134 8.29 14.23 1.92
CA LEU A 134 7.65 13.98 3.20
C LEU A 134 8.15 14.90 4.31
N LYS A 135 9.25 15.65 4.08
CA LYS A 135 9.84 16.62 5.03
C LYS A 135 10.02 16.06 6.44
N LYS A 136 10.32 14.75 6.55
CA LYS A 136 10.48 14.08 7.85
C LYS A 136 11.64 14.70 8.65
N GLY A 137 11.48 14.75 9.97
CA GLY A 137 12.43 15.40 10.87
C GLY A 137 12.27 16.92 10.97
N THR A 138 11.25 17.51 10.35
CA THR A 138 10.93 18.95 10.44
C THR A 138 9.56 19.17 11.07
N ALA A 139 9.29 20.41 11.50
CA ALA A 139 7.97 20.81 11.99
C ALA A 139 6.86 20.71 10.92
N ASN A 140 7.25 20.68 9.64
CA ASN A 140 6.34 20.58 8.49
C ASN A 140 6.29 19.15 7.92
N ALA A 141 6.56 18.12 8.72
CA ALA A 141 6.52 16.74 8.27
C ALA A 141 5.11 16.35 7.78
N GLU A 142 5.06 15.78 6.59
CA GLU A 142 3.80 15.32 5.97
C GLU A 142 3.31 14.02 6.62
N LYS A 143 2.00 13.84 6.68
CA LYS A 143 1.38 12.56 7.06
C LYS A 143 1.50 11.57 5.91
N ILE A 144 1.61 10.30 6.25
CA ILE A 144 1.67 9.18 5.29
C ILE A 144 0.46 8.30 5.57
N ALA A 145 -0.19 7.85 4.50
CA ALA A 145 -1.14 6.74 4.54
C ALA A 145 -0.66 5.67 3.57
N VAL A 146 -0.78 4.41 3.95
CA VAL A 146 -0.43 3.26 3.10
C VAL A 146 -1.70 2.50 2.78
N GLY A 147 -2.09 2.49 1.50
CA GLY A 147 -3.23 1.73 0.99
C GLY A 147 -2.74 0.47 0.26
N PHE A 148 -3.38 -0.67 0.51
CA PHE A 148 -3.03 -1.92 -0.15
C PHE A 148 -4.18 -2.92 -0.15
N TRP A 149 -4.20 -3.79 -1.16
CA TRP A 149 -5.06 -4.96 -1.19
C TRP A 149 -4.38 -6.14 -0.49
N VAL A 150 -5.13 -6.88 0.32
CA VAL A 150 -4.66 -8.08 1.00
C VAL A 150 -5.69 -9.19 0.93
N LYS A 151 -5.22 -10.41 0.75
CA LYS A 151 -6.01 -11.64 0.83
C LYS A 151 -5.22 -12.69 1.60
N ALA A 152 -5.87 -13.41 2.51
CA ALA A 152 -5.25 -14.48 3.25
C ALA A 152 -6.21 -15.65 3.44
N THR A 153 -5.66 -16.86 3.58
CA THR A 153 -6.42 -18.08 3.87
C THR A 153 -6.88 -18.16 5.32
N LYS A 154 -6.37 -17.29 6.18
CA LYS A 154 -6.77 -17.18 7.59
C LYS A 154 -7.07 -15.75 7.96
N THR A 155 -8.11 -15.56 8.75
CA THR A 155 -8.40 -14.27 9.40
C THR A 155 -7.40 -14.02 10.52
N GLY A 156 -7.16 -12.76 10.83
CA GLY A 156 -6.26 -12.38 11.91
C GLY A 156 -5.75 -10.95 11.81
N THR A 157 -5.03 -10.55 12.84
CA THR A 157 -4.40 -9.23 12.91
C THR A 157 -2.96 -9.30 12.43
N ASN A 158 -2.60 -8.41 11.53
CA ASN A 158 -1.26 -8.22 11.00
C ASN A 158 -0.78 -6.81 11.32
N ILE A 159 0.50 -6.57 11.15
CA ILE A 159 1.15 -5.29 11.45
C ILE A 159 1.76 -4.71 10.18
N LEU A 160 1.47 -3.44 9.91
CA LEU A 160 2.26 -2.61 9.02
C LEU A 160 3.29 -1.85 9.86
N GLU A 161 4.56 -1.93 9.48
CA GLU A 161 5.65 -1.25 10.14
C GLU A 161 6.35 -0.30 9.17
N LEU A 162 6.56 0.93 9.60
CA LEU A 162 7.47 1.88 8.97
C LEU A 162 8.70 2.01 9.86
N PHE A 163 9.86 1.59 9.35
CA PHE A 163 11.11 1.56 10.08
C PHE A 163 12.14 2.51 9.48
N ASP A 164 12.63 3.45 10.29
CA ASP A 164 13.76 4.32 9.97
C ASP A 164 15.05 3.65 10.45
N ASN A 165 15.78 3.04 9.54
CA ASN A 165 17.00 2.31 9.82
C ASN A 165 18.14 3.23 10.32
N SER A 166 18.16 4.49 9.89
CA SER A 166 19.23 5.43 10.24
C SER A 166 19.16 5.89 11.71
N ASN A 167 17.93 5.98 12.24
CA ASN A 167 17.70 6.45 13.61
C ASN A 167 17.15 5.36 14.53
N THR A 168 17.02 4.12 14.05
CA THR A 168 16.46 2.98 14.80
C THR A 168 15.10 3.32 15.42
N ARG A 169 14.21 3.90 14.60
CA ARG A 169 12.85 4.29 14.99
C ARG A 169 11.83 3.57 14.16
N GLN A 170 10.70 3.23 14.79
CA GLN A 170 9.61 2.57 14.10
C GLN A 170 8.25 3.17 14.50
N VAL A 171 7.31 3.07 13.58
CA VAL A 171 5.89 3.26 13.82
C VAL A 171 5.18 2.04 13.27
N SER A 172 4.37 1.40 14.10
CA SER A 172 3.64 0.19 13.74
C SER A 172 2.15 0.41 13.91
N GLN A 173 1.36 -0.06 12.96
CA GLN A 173 -0.09 -0.02 12.99
C GLN A 173 -0.64 -1.39 12.63
N SER A 174 -1.65 -1.83 13.38
CA SER A 174 -2.32 -3.09 13.08
C SER A 174 -3.40 -2.92 12.01
N TYR A 175 -3.59 -3.97 11.22
CA TYR A 175 -4.76 -4.16 10.36
C TYR A 175 -5.29 -5.58 10.48
N THR A 176 -6.59 -5.78 10.28
CA THR A 176 -7.22 -7.09 10.40
C THR A 176 -7.67 -7.59 9.04
N VAL A 177 -7.30 -8.85 8.72
CA VAL A 177 -7.95 -9.60 7.65
C VAL A 177 -9.19 -10.25 8.27
N SER A 178 -10.37 -9.87 7.78
CA SER A 178 -11.66 -10.22 8.37
C SER A 178 -12.31 -11.43 7.70
N SER A 179 -11.99 -11.71 6.44
CA SER A 179 -12.57 -12.78 5.63
C SER A 179 -11.50 -13.64 4.98
N THR A 180 -11.65 -14.98 5.06
CA THR A 180 -10.76 -15.91 4.37
C THR A 180 -10.94 -15.82 2.86
N ASP A 181 -9.83 -15.96 2.13
CA ASP A 181 -9.79 -16.05 0.66
C ASP A 181 -10.50 -14.89 -0.09
N THR A 182 -10.68 -13.75 0.61
CA THR A 182 -11.35 -12.56 0.06
C THR A 182 -10.36 -11.41 -0.01
N TRP A 183 -10.37 -10.66 -1.11
CA TRP A 183 -9.60 -9.43 -1.23
C TRP A 183 -10.22 -8.33 -0.37
N GLU A 184 -9.42 -7.72 0.46
CA GLU A 184 -9.80 -6.60 1.33
C GLU A 184 -8.84 -5.43 1.10
N TYR A 185 -9.38 -4.22 0.85
CA TYR A 185 -8.58 -3.01 0.81
C TYR A 185 -8.35 -2.47 2.21
N LYS A 186 -7.10 -2.20 2.55
CA LYS A 186 -6.70 -1.62 3.84
C LYS A 186 -6.03 -0.28 3.64
N VAL A 187 -6.30 0.63 4.55
CA VAL A 187 -5.61 1.92 4.68
C VAL A 187 -5.12 2.06 6.11
N VAL A 188 -3.84 2.34 6.25
CA VAL A 188 -3.14 2.43 7.53
C VAL A 188 -2.37 3.75 7.61
#